data_5a494b8995eeaf3e7b945ff4ac3d52ed
#
_entry.id   5a494b8995eeaf3e7b945ff4ac3d52ed
#
_cell.length_a   1.000
_cell.length_b   1.000
_cell.length_c   1.000
_cell.angle_alpha   90.00
_cell.angle_beta   90.00
_cell.angle_gamma   90.00
#
_symmetry.space_group_name_H-M   'P 1'
#
loop_
_entity.id
_entity.type
_entity.pdbx_description
1 polymer ?
#
loop_
_entity_poly.entity_id
_entity_poly.type
_entity_poly.pdbx_seq_one_letter_code
_entity_poly.pdbx_strand_id
1 'polypeptide(L)'
;MTEPLRLAVVGHTNVGKTSLLRTLLRDRSFGEVSHRPSTTRHVEGARLSVDGQPLLELYDTPGLEDAIALLDYLERLDRPGERLDGPARLVRFLDSAEARQRFEQEAKVLRQLMASDAGLYVIDAREPVLAKYRDELAVLAMCGRPLLPVLNFVAGHDQRGEPWREALARLGLHALVRFDSVAPPLDGEPRLYDSLALLLERGRPQLQRLVDDQQAQRRLRRQAGERLVAELLLDVAACRRSVATEASALLAATEALRQQVRQREQRCVEALLRLYAFSREDAAASDLPLLDGRWGDDLFNPETLRQLGVRLGSGVAAGAAAGAGVDLLVG
;
A
#
# COMPACT_ATOMS: atom_id res chain seq x y z
N MET A 1 24.64 -2.26 17.98
CA MET A 1 23.34 -2.40 17.26
C MET A 1 22.75 -1.00 17.22
N THR A 2 22.44 -0.47 16.05
CA THR A 2 21.73 0.81 15.91
C THR A 2 20.29 0.63 16.37
N GLU A 3 19.78 1.55 17.20
CA GLU A 3 18.36 1.57 17.57
C GLU A 3 17.49 1.74 16.33
N PRO A 4 16.31 1.10 16.25
CA PRO A 4 15.40 1.30 15.13
C PRO A 4 14.87 2.73 15.13
N LEU A 5 14.64 3.28 13.94
CA LEU A 5 13.95 4.57 13.80
C LEU A 5 12.50 4.44 14.26
N ARG A 6 11.98 5.46 14.94
CA ARG A 6 10.60 5.50 15.41
C ARG A 6 9.79 6.52 14.62
N LEU A 7 8.71 6.09 13.99
CA LEU A 7 7.81 6.95 13.24
C LEU A 7 6.39 6.89 13.82
N ALA A 8 5.82 8.04 14.15
CA ALA A 8 4.41 8.15 14.50
C ALA A 8 3.58 8.41 13.24
N VAL A 9 2.52 7.63 13.02
CA VAL A 9 1.56 7.88 11.94
C VAL A 9 0.42 8.71 12.49
N VAL A 10 0.37 9.97 12.11
CA VAL A 10 -0.53 10.99 12.68
C VAL A 10 -1.43 11.60 11.60
N GLY A 11 -2.49 12.28 12.00
CA GLY A 11 -3.42 12.97 11.12
C GLY A 11 -4.87 12.80 11.58
N HIS A 12 -5.78 13.38 10.83
CA HIS A 12 -7.20 13.39 11.15
C HIS A 12 -7.81 11.97 11.22
N THR A 13 -9.02 11.87 11.75
CA THR A 13 -9.78 10.62 11.78
C THR A 13 -10.12 10.19 10.33
N ASN A 14 -10.09 8.87 10.06
CA ASN A 14 -10.48 8.26 8.77
C ASN A 14 -9.62 8.62 7.53
N VAL A 15 -8.46 9.24 7.68
CA VAL A 15 -7.55 9.51 6.56
C VAL A 15 -6.76 8.28 6.10
N GLY A 16 -6.95 7.12 6.73
CA GLY A 16 -6.33 5.86 6.36
C GLY A 16 -4.98 5.59 7.01
N LYS A 17 -4.71 6.08 8.23
CA LYS A 17 -3.47 5.82 8.99
C LYS A 17 -3.18 4.33 9.15
N THR A 18 -4.13 3.58 9.72
CA THR A 18 -4.02 2.13 9.90
C THR A 18 -3.92 1.39 8.57
N SER A 19 -4.62 1.86 7.53
CA SER A 19 -4.53 1.28 6.18
C SER A 19 -3.13 1.47 5.58
N LEU A 20 -2.52 2.66 5.75
CA LEU A 20 -1.15 2.92 5.35
C LEU A 20 -0.18 1.95 6.05
N LEU A 21 -0.33 1.76 7.36
CA LEU A 21 0.50 0.82 8.13
C LEU A 21 0.34 -0.62 7.65
N ARG A 22 -0.89 -1.09 7.43
CA ARG A 22 -1.15 -2.43 6.86
C ARG A 22 -0.43 -2.64 5.54
N THR A 23 -0.44 -1.64 4.69
CA THR A 23 0.23 -1.69 3.39
C THR A 23 1.74 -1.77 3.54
N LEU A 24 2.34 -0.93 4.40
CA LEU A 24 3.78 -0.92 4.66
C LEU A 24 4.27 -2.21 5.34
N LEU A 25 3.48 -2.75 6.28
CA LEU A 25 3.77 -3.99 6.99
C LEU A 25 3.45 -5.24 6.16
N ARG A 26 2.62 -5.09 5.11
CA ARG A 26 2.03 -6.21 4.35
C ARG A 26 1.25 -7.17 5.25
N ASP A 27 0.68 -6.63 6.31
CA ASP A 27 -0.13 -7.34 7.29
C ASP A 27 -1.53 -6.75 7.35
N ARG A 28 -2.49 -7.48 6.79
CA ARG A 28 -3.90 -7.08 6.76
C ARG A 28 -4.59 -7.18 8.12
N SER A 29 -4.00 -7.93 9.05
CA SER A 29 -4.55 -8.14 10.40
C SER A 29 -4.13 -7.04 11.38
N PHE A 30 -3.13 -6.21 11.04
CA PHE A 30 -2.66 -5.14 11.91
C PHE A 30 -3.76 -4.11 12.19
N GLY A 31 -4.00 -3.81 13.45
CA GLY A 31 -4.95 -2.81 13.91
C GLY A 31 -6.40 -3.08 13.52
N GLU A 32 -7.29 -2.18 13.87
CA GLU A 32 -8.71 -2.21 13.51
C GLU A 32 -9.05 -1.14 12.47
N VAL A 33 -9.63 -1.52 11.34
CA VAL A 33 -10.10 -0.59 10.30
C VAL A 33 -11.61 -0.65 10.18
N SER A 34 -12.27 0.48 10.35
CA SER A 34 -13.72 0.62 10.20
C SER A 34 -14.05 1.99 9.59
N HIS A 35 -15.23 2.09 8.98
CA HIS A 35 -15.76 3.36 8.49
C HIS A 35 -16.31 4.27 9.62
N ARG A 36 -16.30 3.77 10.86
CA ARG A 36 -16.72 4.57 12.03
C ARG A 36 -15.57 5.48 12.46
N PRO A 37 -15.85 6.74 12.82
CA PRO A 37 -14.85 7.65 13.38
C PRO A 37 -14.23 7.08 14.66
N SER A 38 -12.95 7.42 14.92
CA SER A 38 -12.22 7.05 16.14
C SER A 38 -12.14 5.55 16.42
N THR A 39 -11.88 4.75 15.37
CA THR A 39 -11.71 3.31 15.52
C THR A 39 -10.45 2.98 16.33
N THR A 40 -9.32 3.63 16.02
CA THR A 40 -8.05 3.46 16.75
C THR A 40 -8.07 4.32 18.03
N ARG A 41 -8.16 3.66 19.18
CA ARG A 41 -8.19 4.33 20.51
C ARG A 41 -6.89 4.22 21.30
N HIS A 42 -6.01 3.32 20.87
CA HIS A 42 -4.72 3.05 21.50
C HIS A 42 -3.61 3.21 20.48
N VAL A 43 -2.41 3.50 20.97
CA VAL A 43 -1.21 3.51 20.13
C VAL A 43 -0.76 2.07 19.97
N GLU A 44 -0.67 1.61 18.73
CA GLU A 44 -0.19 0.28 18.37
C GLU A 44 1.12 0.38 17.61
N GLY A 45 2.11 -0.41 17.98
CA GLY A 45 3.42 -0.40 17.35
C GLY A 45 3.68 -1.64 16.51
N ALA A 46 4.33 -1.47 15.37
CA ALA A 46 4.82 -2.54 14.53
C ALA A 46 6.24 -2.29 14.06
N ARG A 47 6.97 -3.38 13.72
CA ARG A 47 8.39 -3.32 13.35
C ARG A 47 8.61 -3.79 11.93
N LEU A 48 9.44 -3.05 11.20
CA LEU A 48 10.03 -3.50 9.94
C LEU A 48 11.47 -3.93 10.21
N SER A 49 11.77 -5.16 9.86
CA SER A 49 13.07 -5.79 10.06
C SER A 49 13.64 -6.31 8.75
N VAL A 50 14.96 -6.22 8.60
CA VAL A 50 15.71 -6.84 7.49
C VAL A 50 16.74 -7.78 8.10
N ASP A 51 16.77 -9.03 7.66
CA ASP A 51 17.63 -10.10 8.20
C ASP A 51 17.53 -10.25 9.73
N GLY A 52 16.31 -10.11 10.27
CA GLY A 52 16.04 -10.21 11.71
C GLY A 52 16.46 -8.98 12.53
N GLN A 53 17.06 -7.97 11.90
CA GLN A 53 17.42 -6.72 12.57
C GLN A 53 16.28 -5.70 12.41
N PRO A 54 15.68 -5.19 13.49
CA PRO A 54 14.69 -4.14 13.43
C PRO A 54 15.34 -2.83 12.96
N LEU A 55 14.78 -2.23 11.91
CA LEU A 55 15.26 -0.98 11.32
C LEU A 55 14.31 0.18 11.55
N LEU A 56 13.00 -0.10 11.59
CA LEU A 56 11.96 0.89 11.71
C LEU A 56 10.84 0.38 12.63
N GLU A 57 10.40 1.24 13.54
CA GLU A 57 9.20 1.06 14.35
C GLU A 57 8.15 2.08 13.91
N LEU A 58 6.97 1.60 13.55
CA LEU A 58 5.84 2.38 13.12
C LEU A 58 4.77 2.35 14.20
N TYR A 59 4.25 3.50 14.58
CA TYR A 59 3.21 3.61 15.61
C TYR A 59 1.93 4.18 15.01
N ASP A 60 0.87 3.36 15.00
CA ASP A 60 -0.48 3.84 14.70
C ASP A 60 -0.98 4.70 15.85
N THR A 61 -1.59 5.82 15.54
CA THR A 61 -2.13 6.74 16.55
C THR A 61 -3.60 7.01 16.32
N PRO A 62 -4.35 7.36 17.38
CA PRO A 62 -5.70 7.89 17.22
C PRO A 62 -5.76 9.07 16.24
N GLY A 63 -6.93 9.37 15.71
CA GLY A 63 -7.15 10.58 14.93
C GLY A 63 -7.16 11.83 15.84
N LEU A 64 -6.66 12.94 15.33
CA LEU A 64 -6.88 14.25 15.93
C LEU A 64 -8.32 14.67 15.61
N GLU A 65 -9.15 14.86 16.63
CA GLU A 65 -10.57 15.18 16.46
C GLU A 65 -10.87 16.65 16.72
N ASP A 66 -10.33 17.21 17.79
CA ASP A 66 -10.57 18.60 18.21
C ASP A 66 -9.26 19.41 18.28
N ALA A 67 -8.53 19.46 17.16
CA ALA A 67 -7.30 20.22 17.06
C ALA A 67 -7.53 21.73 17.25
N ILE A 68 -8.69 22.25 16.85
CA ILE A 68 -9.05 23.67 16.99
C ILE A 68 -9.12 24.04 18.47
N ALA A 69 -9.91 23.33 19.26
CA ALA A 69 -10.02 23.62 20.70
C ALA A 69 -8.73 23.32 21.45
N LEU A 70 -7.97 22.32 21.02
CA LEU A 70 -6.66 22.04 21.60
C LEU A 70 -5.68 23.16 21.33
N LEU A 71 -5.60 23.70 20.11
CA LEU A 71 -4.71 24.82 19.77
C LEU A 71 -5.05 26.04 20.60
N ASP A 72 -6.34 26.40 20.69
CA ASP A 72 -6.82 27.50 21.53
C ASP A 72 -6.48 27.31 23.02
N TYR A 73 -6.57 26.08 23.52
CA TYR A 73 -6.15 25.75 24.89
C TYR A 73 -4.62 25.90 25.06
N LEU A 74 -3.82 25.39 24.14
CA LEU A 74 -2.37 25.45 24.18
C LEU A 74 -1.84 26.91 24.17
N GLU A 75 -2.47 27.78 23.37
CA GLU A 75 -2.10 29.20 23.29
C GLU A 75 -2.35 29.95 24.61
N ARG A 76 -3.32 29.48 25.41
CA ARG A 76 -3.63 30.08 26.73
C ARG A 76 -2.84 29.51 27.89
N LEU A 77 -1.97 28.51 27.66
CA LEU A 77 -1.19 27.88 28.73
C LEU A 77 -0.03 28.74 29.24
N ASP A 78 0.40 29.75 28.49
CA ASP A 78 1.50 30.61 28.89
C ASP A 78 1.08 31.53 30.06
N ARG A 79 1.89 31.61 31.08
CA ARG A 79 1.67 32.56 32.18
C ARG A 79 2.09 33.97 31.75
N PRO A 80 1.53 35.02 32.38
CA PRO A 80 1.96 36.38 32.10
C PRO A 80 3.50 36.54 32.26
N GLY A 81 4.14 36.98 31.18
CA GLY A 81 5.61 37.16 31.14
C GLY A 81 6.41 35.92 30.78
N GLU A 82 5.79 34.75 30.63
CA GLU A 82 6.43 33.50 30.18
C GLU A 82 6.22 33.32 28.66
N ARG A 83 7.26 32.81 28.00
CA ARG A 83 7.19 32.40 26.60
C ARG A 83 7.75 31.00 26.47
N LEU A 84 6.87 30.01 26.48
CA LEU A 84 7.25 28.62 26.27
C LEU A 84 7.45 28.36 24.76
N ASP A 85 8.49 27.59 24.44
CA ASP A 85 8.56 26.98 23.11
C ASP A 85 7.52 25.87 22.94
N GLY A 86 7.37 25.37 21.73
CA GLY A 86 6.37 24.33 21.41
C GLY A 86 6.49 23.09 22.30
N PRO A 87 7.67 22.44 22.38
CA PRO A 87 7.86 21.25 23.20
C PRO A 87 7.59 21.49 24.70
N ALA A 88 8.07 22.59 25.27
CA ALA A 88 7.83 22.91 26.69
C ALA A 88 6.33 23.14 26.98
N ARG A 89 5.63 23.81 26.06
CA ARG A 89 4.18 24.00 26.15
C ARG A 89 3.43 22.67 26.12
N LEU A 90 3.82 21.73 25.24
CA LEU A 90 3.24 20.39 25.18
C LEU A 90 3.53 19.56 26.43
N VAL A 91 4.73 19.63 26.99
CA VAL A 91 5.05 18.95 28.26
C VAL A 91 4.09 19.45 29.36
N ARG A 92 3.91 20.77 29.51
CA ARG A 92 2.96 21.35 30.47
C ARG A 92 1.52 20.88 30.22
N PHE A 93 1.09 20.84 28.96
CA PHE A 93 -0.22 20.31 28.59
C PHE A 93 -0.38 18.84 28.98
N LEU A 94 0.58 18.00 28.64
CA LEU A 94 0.52 16.55 28.89
C LEU A 94 0.45 16.18 30.38
N ASP A 95 0.89 17.07 31.25
CA ASP A 95 0.79 16.94 32.72
C ASP A 95 -0.55 17.44 33.28
N SER A 96 -1.36 18.14 32.47
CA SER A 96 -2.63 18.74 32.89
C SER A 96 -3.75 17.70 33.06
N ALA A 97 -4.82 18.11 33.74
CA ALA A 97 -6.05 17.32 33.84
C ALA A 97 -6.78 17.22 32.49
N GLU A 98 -6.75 18.27 31.70
CA GLU A 98 -7.36 18.36 30.37
C GLU A 98 -6.80 17.35 29.39
N ALA A 99 -5.50 17.08 29.44
CA ALA A 99 -4.84 16.04 28.64
C ALA A 99 -5.28 14.61 29.00
N ARG A 100 -5.88 14.42 30.21
CA ARG A 100 -6.35 13.10 30.67
C ARG A 100 -7.86 12.92 30.49
N GLN A 101 -8.60 14.01 30.28
CA GLN A 101 -10.05 14.00 30.21
C GLN A 101 -10.54 14.48 28.86
N ARG A 102 -10.43 15.78 28.58
CA ARG A 102 -10.98 16.39 27.38
C ARG A 102 -10.23 16.04 26.11
N PHE A 103 -8.90 16.02 26.17
CA PHE A 103 -8.00 15.83 25.02
C PHE A 103 -7.20 14.52 25.14
N GLU A 104 -7.83 13.44 25.63
CA GLU A 104 -7.12 12.18 25.88
C GLU A 104 -6.52 11.58 24.61
N GLN A 105 -7.25 11.64 23.48
CA GLN A 105 -6.79 11.07 22.22
C GLN A 105 -5.64 11.91 21.63
N GLU A 106 -5.80 13.22 21.62
CA GLU A 106 -4.79 14.16 21.17
C GLU A 106 -3.51 14.03 22.02
N ALA A 107 -3.65 13.89 23.32
CA ALA A 107 -2.50 13.70 24.22
C ALA A 107 -1.75 12.40 23.92
N LYS A 108 -2.43 11.32 23.53
CA LYS A 108 -1.77 10.07 23.08
C LYS A 108 -0.95 10.30 21.81
N VAL A 109 -1.54 11.00 20.82
CA VAL A 109 -0.86 11.35 19.56
C VAL A 109 0.40 12.17 19.83
N LEU A 110 0.27 13.22 20.64
CA LEU A 110 1.39 14.13 20.94
C LEU A 110 2.51 13.44 21.72
N ARG A 111 2.17 12.61 22.73
CA ARG A 111 3.17 11.80 23.46
C ARG A 111 3.93 10.88 22.50
N GLN A 112 3.20 10.18 21.61
CA GLN A 112 3.83 9.28 20.66
C GLN A 112 4.73 10.03 19.67
N LEU A 113 4.27 11.17 19.13
CA LEU A 113 5.06 11.95 18.20
C LEU A 113 6.32 12.52 18.87
N MET A 114 6.21 13.04 20.09
CA MET A 114 7.37 13.52 20.86
C MET A 114 8.38 12.40 21.17
N ALA A 115 7.92 11.16 21.34
CA ALA A 115 8.76 9.98 21.57
C ALA A 115 9.34 9.38 20.27
N SER A 116 8.94 9.89 19.10
CA SER A 116 9.35 9.40 17.78
C SER A 116 10.43 10.31 17.17
N ASP A 117 11.12 9.80 16.15
CA ASP A 117 12.14 10.55 15.40
C ASP A 117 11.47 11.47 14.36
N ALA A 118 10.32 11.06 13.81
CA ALA A 118 9.51 11.87 12.88
C ALA A 118 8.05 11.44 12.91
N GLY A 119 7.17 12.26 12.30
CA GLY A 119 5.77 11.96 12.05
C GLY A 119 5.47 11.80 10.56
N LEU A 120 4.66 10.78 10.21
CA LEU A 120 3.99 10.67 8.93
C LEU A 120 2.60 11.30 9.07
N TYR A 121 2.42 12.50 8.52
CA TYR A 121 1.13 13.19 8.54
C TYR A 121 0.29 12.74 7.36
N VAL A 122 -0.66 11.83 7.61
CA VAL A 122 -1.51 11.23 6.59
C VAL A 122 -2.69 12.13 6.27
N ILE A 123 -2.90 12.38 4.99
CA ILE A 123 -3.93 13.27 4.44
C ILE A 123 -4.79 12.47 3.46
N ASP A 124 -6.10 12.61 3.56
CA ASP A 124 -7.00 12.14 2.51
C ASP A 124 -6.99 13.13 1.34
N ALA A 125 -6.42 12.71 0.19
CA ALA A 125 -6.29 13.56 -0.98
C ALA A 125 -7.63 13.94 -1.64
N ARG A 126 -8.72 13.28 -1.28
CA ARG A 126 -10.08 13.56 -1.76
C ARG A 126 -10.71 14.74 -1.02
N GLU A 127 -10.26 14.98 0.22
CA GLU A 127 -10.78 16.06 1.06
C GLU A 127 -10.22 17.43 0.64
N PRO A 128 -11.02 18.50 0.70
CA PRO A 128 -10.53 19.86 0.51
C PRO A 128 -9.62 20.29 1.66
N VAL A 129 -8.75 21.26 1.39
CA VAL A 129 -7.91 21.89 2.42
C VAL A 129 -8.78 22.76 3.32
N LEU A 130 -9.14 22.25 4.49
CA LEU A 130 -9.95 22.95 5.49
C LEU A 130 -9.06 23.61 6.57
N ALA A 131 -9.60 24.60 7.27
CA ALA A 131 -8.91 25.32 8.34
C ALA A 131 -8.43 24.36 9.46
N LYS A 132 -9.25 23.37 9.83
CA LYS A 132 -8.91 22.35 10.84
C LYS A 132 -7.56 21.67 10.62
N TYR A 133 -7.15 21.44 9.37
CA TYR A 133 -5.87 20.80 9.06
C TYR A 133 -4.66 21.71 9.33
N ARG A 134 -4.85 23.04 9.25
CA ARG A 134 -3.83 24.01 9.65
C ARG A 134 -3.62 23.99 11.14
N ASP A 135 -4.72 23.90 11.90
CA ASP A 135 -4.67 23.82 13.35
C ASP A 135 -4.05 22.50 13.84
N GLU A 136 -4.38 21.37 13.18
CA GLU A 136 -3.70 20.09 13.41
C GLU A 136 -2.18 20.20 13.19
N LEU A 137 -1.76 20.77 12.06
CA LEU A 137 -0.35 20.93 11.74
C LEU A 137 0.34 21.89 12.69
N ALA A 138 -0.34 22.96 13.13
CA ALA A 138 0.20 23.88 14.13
C ALA A 138 0.46 23.16 15.47
N VAL A 139 -0.50 22.34 15.93
CA VAL A 139 -0.36 21.54 17.14
C VAL A 139 0.77 20.51 17.00
N LEU A 140 0.82 19.77 15.89
CA LEU A 140 1.85 18.75 15.63
C LEU A 140 3.26 19.37 15.50
N ALA A 141 3.36 20.56 14.91
CA ALA A 141 4.63 21.28 14.79
C ALA A 141 5.23 21.66 16.15
N MET A 142 4.39 21.87 17.18
CA MET A 142 4.85 22.14 18.55
C MET A 142 5.63 20.96 19.14
N CYS A 143 5.51 19.73 18.61
CA CYS A 143 6.30 18.58 19.06
C CYS A 143 7.81 18.72 18.74
N GLY A 144 8.20 19.65 17.87
CA GLY A 144 9.59 19.83 17.46
C GLY A 144 10.18 18.62 16.72
N ARG A 145 9.31 17.84 16.06
CA ARG A 145 9.70 16.66 15.26
C ARG A 145 9.45 16.91 13.78
N PRO A 146 10.33 16.44 12.88
CA PRO A 146 10.07 16.50 11.45
C PRO A 146 8.74 15.84 11.10
N LEU A 147 7.98 16.46 10.21
CA LEU A 147 6.73 15.90 9.67
C LEU A 147 6.89 15.66 8.18
N LEU A 148 6.53 14.46 7.72
CA LEU A 148 6.41 14.12 6.31
C LEU A 148 4.94 13.97 5.95
N PRO A 149 4.33 14.93 5.23
CA PRO A 149 3.01 14.77 4.69
C PRO A 149 2.92 13.63 3.67
N VAL A 150 1.88 12.79 3.81
CA VAL A 150 1.59 11.66 2.94
C VAL A 150 0.17 11.81 2.41
N LEU A 151 0.02 12.11 1.11
CA LEU A 151 -1.27 12.11 0.43
C LEU A 151 -1.70 10.67 0.15
N ASN A 152 -2.75 10.24 0.83
CA ASN A 152 -3.39 8.94 0.64
C ASN A 152 -4.60 9.04 -0.29
N PHE A 153 -5.08 7.91 -0.81
CA PHE A 153 -6.22 7.79 -1.75
C PHE A 153 -6.03 8.60 -3.03
N VAL A 154 -4.84 8.50 -3.62
CA VAL A 154 -4.44 9.26 -4.81
C VAL A 154 -4.68 8.55 -6.14
N ALA A 155 -5.19 7.31 -6.15
CA ALA A 155 -5.48 6.55 -7.37
C ALA A 155 -6.76 7.03 -8.08
N GLY A 156 -7.68 7.71 -7.38
CA GLY A 156 -8.94 8.22 -7.94
C GLY A 156 -8.78 9.48 -8.80
N HIS A 157 -9.85 9.84 -9.55
CA HIS A 157 -9.88 11.02 -10.41
C HIS A 157 -10.10 12.33 -9.62
N ASP A 158 -10.75 12.27 -8.46
CA ASP A 158 -11.13 13.43 -7.62
C ASP A 158 -10.05 13.84 -6.60
N GLN A 159 -8.78 13.76 -6.97
CA GLN A 159 -7.70 14.10 -6.06
C GLN A 159 -7.36 15.59 -6.08
N ARG A 160 -7.12 16.15 -4.90
CA ARG A 160 -6.78 17.56 -4.69
C ARG A 160 -5.30 17.75 -4.35
N GLY A 161 -4.41 17.06 -5.06
CA GLY A 161 -2.98 17.03 -4.74
C GLY A 161 -2.29 18.40 -4.81
N GLU A 162 -2.60 19.22 -5.83
CA GLU A 162 -1.97 20.55 -5.96
C GLU A 162 -2.46 21.55 -4.89
N PRO A 163 -3.76 21.68 -4.58
CA PRO A 163 -4.21 22.50 -3.46
C PRO A 163 -3.55 22.11 -2.12
N TRP A 164 -3.36 20.81 -1.87
CA TRP A 164 -2.66 20.35 -0.68
C TRP A 164 -1.17 20.72 -0.70
N ARG A 165 -0.50 20.57 -1.85
CA ARG A 165 0.92 20.95 -2.00
C ARG A 165 1.12 22.43 -1.68
N GLU A 166 0.29 23.30 -2.23
CA GLU A 166 0.37 24.74 -1.98
C GLU A 166 0.11 25.07 -0.51
N ALA A 167 -0.90 24.46 0.10
CA ALA A 167 -1.23 24.69 1.50
C ALA A 167 -0.11 24.27 2.44
N LEU A 168 0.49 23.10 2.21
CA LEU A 168 1.61 22.56 2.98
C LEU A 168 2.88 23.42 2.80
N ALA A 169 3.17 23.87 1.57
CA ALA A 169 4.31 24.74 1.30
C ALA A 169 4.23 26.07 2.07
N ARG A 170 3.02 26.64 2.24
CA ARG A 170 2.80 27.85 3.07
C ARG A 170 3.08 27.64 4.56
N LEU A 171 3.09 26.37 5.01
CA LEU A 171 3.44 25.97 6.37
C LEU A 171 4.90 25.48 6.49
N GLY A 172 5.71 25.65 5.42
CA GLY A 172 7.11 25.21 5.38
C GLY A 172 7.29 23.70 5.15
N LEU A 173 6.22 22.97 4.84
CA LEU A 173 6.26 21.51 4.56
C LEU A 173 6.37 21.29 3.05
N HIS A 174 7.61 21.29 2.55
CA HIS A 174 7.90 21.17 1.10
C HIS A 174 8.08 19.72 0.64
N ALA A 175 8.47 18.80 1.53
CA ALA A 175 8.50 17.38 1.25
C ALA A 175 7.08 16.82 1.33
N LEU A 176 6.62 16.17 0.27
CA LEU A 176 5.28 15.60 0.16
C LEU A 176 5.34 14.30 -0.62
N VAL A 177 4.83 13.21 -0.05
CA VAL A 177 4.76 11.90 -0.69
C VAL A 177 3.33 11.59 -1.10
N ARG A 178 3.16 11.07 -2.31
CA ARG A 178 1.89 10.49 -2.78
C ARG A 178 1.96 8.97 -2.58
N PHE A 179 1.08 8.45 -1.75
CA PHE A 179 1.05 7.02 -1.43
C PHE A 179 -0.39 6.57 -1.25
N ASP A 180 -0.86 5.69 -2.12
CA ASP A 180 -2.20 5.12 -2.02
C ASP A 180 -2.17 3.83 -1.21
N SER A 181 -2.90 3.79 -0.10
CA SER A 181 -2.95 2.61 0.77
C SER A 181 -3.86 1.49 0.23
N VAL A 182 -4.72 1.80 -0.76
CA VAL A 182 -5.62 0.83 -1.40
C VAL A 182 -4.98 0.25 -2.66
N ALA A 183 -4.37 1.12 -3.48
CA ALA A 183 -3.68 0.76 -4.71
C ALA A 183 -2.23 1.29 -4.69
N PRO A 184 -1.34 0.73 -3.86
CA PRO A 184 -0.01 1.27 -3.66
C PRO A 184 0.80 1.25 -4.97
N PRO A 185 1.39 2.40 -5.34
CA PRO A 185 2.24 2.44 -6.53
C PRO A 185 3.49 1.59 -6.31
N LEU A 186 4.00 0.99 -7.38
CA LEU A 186 5.15 0.08 -7.31
C LEU A 186 6.39 0.71 -6.65
N ASP A 187 6.57 2.02 -6.82
CA ASP A 187 7.69 2.79 -6.27
C ASP A 187 7.29 3.63 -5.03
N GLY A 188 6.09 3.45 -4.50
CA GLY A 188 5.56 4.26 -3.39
C GLY A 188 6.37 4.14 -2.11
N GLU A 189 6.68 2.92 -1.68
CA GLU A 189 7.46 2.69 -0.48
C GLU A 189 8.91 3.21 -0.59
N PRO A 190 9.68 2.94 -1.66
CA PRO A 190 11.00 3.57 -1.83
C PRO A 190 10.94 5.09 -1.75
N ARG A 191 10.00 5.72 -2.45
CA ARG A 191 9.84 7.19 -2.39
C ARG A 191 9.53 7.71 -0.99
N LEU A 192 8.73 6.96 -0.22
CA LEU A 192 8.46 7.31 1.17
C LEU A 192 9.74 7.28 2.01
N TYR A 193 10.54 6.22 1.89
CA TYR A 193 11.79 6.08 2.64
C TYR A 193 12.87 7.06 2.16
N ASP A 194 12.97 7.33 0.87
CA ASP A 194 13.89 8.34 0.31
C ASP A 194 13.54 9.74 0.85
N SER A 195 12.24 10.08 0.92
CA SER A 195 11.78 11.35 1.47
C SER A 195 12.04 11.46 2.97
N LEU A 196 11.87 10.36 3.74
CA LEU A 196 12.24 10.30 5.14
C LEU A 196 13.76 10.46 5.35
N ALA A 197 14.58 9.89 4.47
CA ALA A 197 16.04 10.00 4.52
C ALA A 197 16.54 11.45 4.31
N LEU A 198 15.77 12.29 3.65
CA LEU A 198 16.06 13.73 3.53
C LEU A 198 15.77 14.47 4.84
N LEU A 199 14.79 14.02 5.62
CA LEU A 199 14.41 14.63 6.90
C LEU A 199 15.22 14.07 8.09
N LEU A 200 15.66 12.80 8.00
CA LEU A 200 16.32 12.04 9.05
C LEU A 200 17.72 11.59 8.59
N GLU A 201 18.67 12.51 8.57
CA GLU A 201 20.04 12.20 8.10
C GLU A 201 20.67 11.02 8.84
N ARG A 202 20.51 10.95 10.16
CA ARG A 202 21.05 9.85 10.98
C ARG A 202 20.38 8.50 10.68
N GLY A 203 19.15 8.52 10.17
CA GLY A 203 18.37 7.34 9.81
C GLY A 203 18.58 6.85 8.38
N ARG A 204 19.32 7.62 7.57
CA ARG A 204 19.53 7.30 6.15
C ARG A 204 20.03 5.87 5.90
N PRO A 205 21.01 5.33 6.65
CA PRO A 205 21.49 3.96 6.41
C PRO A 205 20.42 2.89 6.65
N GLN A 206 19.58 3.05 7.66
CA GLN A 206 18.48 2.11 7.94
C GLN A 206 17.40 2.17 6.85
N LEU A 207 17.01 3.38 6.44
CA LEU A 207 16.03 3.61 5.37
C LEU A 207 16.53 3.08 4.03
N GLN A 208 17.81 3.27 3.72
CA GLN A 208 18.42 2.71 2.50
C GLN A 208 18.40 1.19 2.51
N ARG A 209 18.71 0.54 3.63
CA ARG A 209 18.62 -0.92 3.75
C ARG A 209 17.20 -1.43 3.53
N LEU A 210 16.17 -0.71 3.98
CA LEU A 210 14.77 -1.05 3.71
C LEU A 210 14.46 -0.95 2.21
N VAL A 211 14.92 0.10 1.55
CA VAL A 211 14.78 0.28 0.09
C VAL A 211 15.45 -0.86 -0.67
N ASP A 212 16.69 -1.18 -0.31
CA ASP A 212 17.49 -2.23 -0.97
C ASP A 212 16.84 -3.61 -0.79
N ASP A 213 16.39 -3.95 0.42
CA ASP A 213 15.67 -5.19 0.70
C ASP A 213 14.37 -5.28 -0.10
N GLN A 214 13.59 -4.22 -0.13
CA GLN A 214 12.35 -4.20 -0.91
C GLN A 214 12.60 -4.37 -2.41
N GLN A 215 13.64 -3.76 -2.95
CA GLN A 215 14.02 -3.94 -4.34
C GLN A 215 14.46 -5.39 -4.61
N ALA A 216 15.25 -5.99 -3.71
CA ALA A 216 15.63 -7.39 -3.79
C ALA A 216 14.43 -8.32 -3.75
N GLN A 217 13.50 -8.11 -2.80
CA GLN A 217 12.25 -8.88 -2.68
C GLN A 217 11.36 -8.75 -3.93
N ARG A 218 11.31 -7.59 -4.57
CA ARG A 218 10.59 -7.39 -5.82
C ARG A 218 11.22 -8.16 -6.98
N ARG A 219 12.54 -8.13 -7.10
CA ARG A 219 13.26 -8.89 -8.14
C ARG A 219 13.02 -10.39 -7.98
N LEU A 220 13.12 -10.91 -6.75
CA LEU A 220 12.86 -12.33 -6.46
C LEU A 220 11.43 -12.72 -6.79
N ARG A 221 10.42 -11.90 -6.39
CA ARG A 221 9.01 -12.17 -6.74
C ARG A 221 8.77 -12.15 -8.24
N ARG A 222 9.36 -11.19 -8.95
CA ARG A 222 9.25 -11.12 -10.40
C ARG A 222 9.85 -12.37 -11.06
N GLN A 223 11.06 -12.79 -10.68
CA GLN A 223 11.70 -14.00 -11.18
C GLN A 223 10.87 -15.25 -10.89
N ALA A 224 10.29 -15.36 -9.68
CA ALA A 224 9.41 -16.45 -9.33
C ALA A 224 8.11 -16.44 -10.18
N GLY A 225 7.55 -15.28 -10.46
CA GLY A 225 6.39 -15.12 -11.34
C GLY A 225 6.71 -15.50 -12.80
N GLU A 226 7.82 -15.03 -13.32
CA GLU A 226 8.32 -15.39 -14.67
C GLU A 226 8.52 -16.90 -14.79
N ARG A 227 9.07 -17.54 -13.75
CA ARG A 227 9.26 -19.00 -13.70
C ARG A 227 7.91 -19.74 -13.70
N LEU A 228 6.92 -19.31 -12.92
CA LEU A 228 5.58 -19.95 -12.91
C LEU A 228 4.92 -19.90 -14.30
N VAL A 229 5.05 -18.77 -15.01
CA VAL A 229 4.55 -18.63 -16.38
C VAL A 229 5.33 -19.51 -17.35
N ALA A 230 6.66 -19.54 -17.27
CA ALA A 230 7.48 -20.38 -18.11
C ALA A 230 7.15 -21.89 -17.91
N GLU A 231 6.97 -22.33 -16.67
CA GLU A 231 6.56 -23.70 -16.36
C GLU A 231 5.18 -24.04 -16.94
N LEU A 232 4.21 -23.07 -16.88
CA LEU A 232 2.92 -23.23 -17.54
C LEU A 232 3.08 -23.45 -19.04
N LEU A 233 3.84 -22.58 -19.70
CA LEU A 233 4.04 -22.66 -21.16
C LEU A 233 4.71 -23.97 -21.58
N LEU A 234 5.73 -24.41 -20.83
CA LEU A 234 6.41 -25.70 -21.09
C LEU A 234 5.49 -26.88 -20.90
N ASP A 235 4.69 -26.89 -19.82
CA ASP A 235 3.74 -27.96 -19.54
C ASP A 235 2.66 -28.05 -20.63
N VAL A 236 2.16 -26.90 -21.10
CA VAL A 236 1.16 -26.85 -22.17
C VAL A 236 1.77 -27.30 -23.50
N ALA A 237 2.99 -26.84 -23.84
CA ALA A 237 3.66 -27.24 -25.08
C ALA A 237 4.06 -28.73 -25.10
N ALA A 238 4.36 -29.32 -23.93
CA ALA A 238 4.67 -30.73 -23.79
C ALA A 238 3.43 -31.66 -23.73
N CYS A 239 2.24 -31.08 -23.65
CA CYS A 239 1.00 -31.83 -23.49
C CYS A 239 0.65 -32.57 -24.80
N ARG A 240 0.79 -33.90 -24.81
CA ARG A 240 0.50 -34.78 -25.96
C ARG A 240 -0.40 -35.92 -25.55
N ARG A 241 -1.30 -36.34 -26.43
CA ARG A 241 -2.16 -37.52 -26.28
C ARG A 241 -2.15 -38.37 -27.55
N SER A 242 -1.94 -39.65 -27.39
CA SER A 242 -2.12 -40.62 -28.46
C SER A 242 -3.59 -41.10 -28.44
N VAL A 243 -4.28 -41.02 -29.52
CA VAL A 243 -5.71 -41.33 -29.66
C VAL A 243 -5.96 -42.13 -30.91
N ALA A 244 -7.01 -42.96 -30.93
CA ALA A 244 -7.48 -43.64 -32.13
C ALA A 244 -8.00 -42.60 -33.15
N THR A 245 -7.90 -42.92 -34.44
CA THR A 245 -8.23 -42.02 -35.54
C THR A 245 -9.74 -41.80 -35.74
N GLU A 246 -10.58 -42.37 -34.88
CA GLU A 246 -12.03 -42.17 -34.93
C GLU A 246 -12.43 -40.74 -34.52
N ALA A 247 -13.36 -40.15 -35.24
CA ALA A 247 -13.79 -38.77 -35.04
C ALA A 247 -14.29 -38.51 -33.60
N SER A 248 -15.02 -39.45 -33.00
CA SER A 248 -15.51 -39.37 -31.62
C SER A 248 -14.37 -39.37 -30.61
N ALA A 249 -13.37 -40.22 -30.83
CA ALA A 249 -12.20 -40.31 -29.95
C ALA A 249 -11.33 -39.04 -30.04
N LEU A 250 -11.17 -38.44 -31.21
CA LEU A 250 -10.49 -37.19 -31.44
C LEU A 250 -11.16 -36.00 -30.73
N LEU A 251 -12.51 -35.91 -30.83
CA LEU A 251 -13.28 -34.86 -30.14
C LEU A 251 -13.17 -34.97 -28.62
N ALA A 252 -13.32 -36.21 -28.11
CA ALA A 252 -13.19 -36.45 -26.66
C ALA A 252 -11.75 -36.13 -26.13
N ALA A 253 -10.74 -36.50 -26.90
CA ALA A 253 -9.35 -36.21 -26.54
C ALA A 253 -9.04 -34.70 -26.61
N THR A 254 -9.57 -33.99 -27.58
CA THR A 254 -9.43 -32.55 -27.74
C THR A 254 -10.04 -31.82 -26.54
N GLU A 255 -11.27 -32.19 -26.13
CA GLU A 255 -11.92 -31.59 -24.97
C GLU A 255 -11.18 -31.91 -23.67
N ALA A 256 -10.74 -33.16 -23.50
CA ALA A 256 -9.92 -33.52 -22.33
C ALA A 256 -8.60 -32.78 -22.28
N LEU A 257 -7.95 -32.50 -23.42
CA LEU A 257 -6.72 -31.70 -23.49
C LEU A 257 -7.02 -30.25 -23.10
N ARG A 258 -8.07 -29.66 -23.62
CA ARG A 258 -8.51 -28.31 -23.26
C ARG A 258 -8.75 -28.17 -21.75
N GLN A 259 -9.47 -29.13 -21.16
CA GLN A 259 -9.70 -29.15 -19.72
C GLN A 259 -8.40 -29.27 -18.93
N GLN A 260 -7.45 -30.07 -19.37
CA GLN A 260 -6.14 -30.20 -18.72
C GLN A 260 -5.35 -28.88 -18.76
N VAL A 261 -5.35 -28.19 -19.91
CA VAL A 261 -4.71 -26.88 -20.07
C VAL A 261 -5.36 -25.84 -19.16
N ARG A 262 -6.70 -25.75 -19.14
CA ARG A 262 -7.43 -24.83 -18.24
C ARG A 262 -7.10 -25.08 -16.76
N GLN A 263 -7.04 -26.35 -16.34
CA GLN A 263 -6.67 -26.69 -14.97
C GLN A 263 -5.22 -26.29 -14.63
N ARG A 264 -4.30 -26.42 -15.60
CA ARG A 264 -2.90 -26.02 -15.40
C ARG A 264 -2.76 -24.50 -15.34
N GLU A 265 -3.49 -23.79 -16.17
CA GLU A 265 -3.60 -22.33 -16.19
C GLU A 265 -4.17 -21.82 -14.85
N GLN A 266 -5.28 -22.37 -14.39
CA GLN A 266 -5.88 -22.02 -13.11
C GLN A 266 -4.90 -22.18 -11.95
N ARG A 267 -4.11 -23.26 -11.91
CA ARG A 267 -3.07 -23.46 -10.89
C ARG A 267 -1.96 -22.39 -10.96
N CYS A 268 -1.59 -21.96 -12.16
CA CYS A 268 -0.60 -20.90 -12.36
C CYS A 268 -1.13 -19.55 -11.83
N VAL A 269 -2.38 -19.20 -12.18
CA VAL A 269 -3.01 -17.97 -11.68
C VAL A 269 -3.11 -17.97 -10.15
N GLU A 270 -3.55 -19.08 -9.55
CA GLU A 270 -3.60 -19.19 -8.08
C GLU A 270 -2.22 -19.11 -7.42
N ALA A 271 -1.18 -19.64 -8.06
CA ALA A 271 0.19 -19.52 -7.57
C ALA A 271 0.70 -18.07 -7.68
N LEU A 272 0.39 -17.37 -8.77
CA LEU A 272 0.71 -15.94 -8.95
C LEU A 272 -0.02 -15.07 -7.93
N LEU A 273 -1.32 -15.27 -7.72
CA LEU A 273 -2.07 -14.54 -6.69
C LEU A 273 -1.43 -14.71 -5.32
N ARG A 274 -1.08 -15.94 -4.94
CA ARG A 274 -0.38 -16.21 -3.65
C ARG A 274 0.99 -15.54 -3.59
N LEU A 275 1.77 -15.59 -4.68
CA LEU A 275 3.11 -14.98 -4.75
C LEU A 275 3.06 -13.47 -4.52
N TYR A 276 2.01 -12.81 -5.03
CA TYR A 276 1.83 -11.37 -4.89
C TYR A 276 0.92 -10.98 -3.72
N ALA A 277 0.54 -11.94 -2.87
CA ALA A 277 -0.33 -11.75 -1.70
C ALA A 277 -1.71 -11.18 -2.02
N PHE A 278 -2.23 -11.44 -3.23
CA PHE A 278 -3.63 -11.16 -3.58
C PHE A 278 -4.55 -12.29 -3.11
N SER A 279 -5.72 -11.92 -2.62
CA SER A 279 -6.82 -12.87 -2.39
C SER A 279 -7.64 -13.06 -3.66
N ARG A 280 -8.48 -14.09 -3.70
CA ARG A 280 -9.47 -14.26 -4.79
C ARG A 280 -10.47 -13.10 -4.84
N GLU A 281 -10.77 -12.50 -3.70
CA GLU A 281 -11.67 -11.35 -3.56
C GLU A 281 -11.07 -10.07 -4.19
N ASP A 282 -9.76 -9.86 -4.05
CA ASP A 282 -9.07 -8.74 -4.70
C ASP A 282 -9.09 -8.90 -6.23
N ALA A 283 -9.00 -10.13 -6.71
CA ALA A 283 -9.10 -10.43 -8.13
C ALA A 283 -10.52 -10.26 -8.68
N ALA A 284 -11.54 -10.47 -7.85
CA ALA A 284 -12.94 -10.24 -8.23
C ALA A 284 -13.32 -8.76 -8.25
N ALA A 285 -12.62 -7.92 -7.46
CA ALA A 285 -12.83 -6.46 -7.43
C ALA A 285 -12.13 -5.72 -8.58
N SER A 286 -11.16 -6.34 -9.24
CA SER A 286 -10.54 -5.84 -10.46
C SER A 286 -11.22 -6.49 -11.68
N ASP A 287 -11.24 -5.79 -12.82
CA ASP A 287 -11.78 -6.26 -14.12
C ASP A 287 -11.05 -7.51 -14.68
N LEU A 288 -10.68 -8.44 -13.80
CA LEU A 288 -10.15 -9.74 -14.19
C LEU A 288 -11.33 -10.61 -14.61
N PRO A 289 -11.24 -11.26 -15.75
CA PRO A 289 -12.32 -12.11 -16.29
C PRO A 289 -12.44 -13.43 -15.52
N LEU A 290 -12.90 -13.35 -14.27
CA LEU A 290 -13.16 -14.51 -13.41
C LEU A 290 -14.66 -14.77 -13.35
N LEU A 291 -15.11 -15.90 -13.87
CA LEU A 291 -16.45 -16.45 -13.71
C LEU A 291 -16.40 -17.56 -12.65
N ASP A 292 -17.20 -17.44 -11.58
CA ASP A 292 -17.32 -18.42 -10.50
C ASP A 292 -15.95 -18.84 -9.87
N GLY A 293 -15.02 -17.89 -9.72
CA GLY A 293 -13.69 -18.17 -9.20
C GLY A 293 -12.76 -18.93 -10.15
N ARG A 294 -13.13 -19.03 -11.41
CA ARG A 294 -12.32 -19.56 -12.51
C ARG A 294 -12.02 -18.46 -13.51
N TRP A 295 -10.93 -18.63 -14.26
CA TRP A 295 -10.59 -17.74 -15.36
C TRP A 295 -11.72 -17.75 -16.39
N GLY A 296 -12.39 -16.61 -16.58
CA GLY A 296 -13.59 -16.50 -17.44
C GLY A 296 -13.29 -16.37 -18.93
N ASP A 297 -12.13 -15.80 -19.27
CA ASP A 297 -11.65 -15.71 -20.64
C ASP A 297 -10.99 -17.01 -21.06
N ASP A 298 -11.66 -17.73 -21.93
CA ASP A 298 -11.12 -18.94 -22.51
C ASP A 298 -10.16 -18.59 -23.66
N LEU A 299 -8.87 -18.93 -23.51
CA LEU A 299 -7.85 -18.77 -24.57
C LEU A 299 -8.20 -19.53 -25.85
N PHE A 300 -9.15 -20.47 -25.79
CA PHE A 300 -9.68 -21.18 -26.94
C PHE A 300 -10.95 -20.55 -27.53
N ASN A 301 -11.47 -19.47 -26.90
CA ASN A 301 -12.59 -18.72 -27.46
C ASN A 301 -12.07 -17.80 -28.57
N PRO A 302 -12.59 -17.93 -29.85
CA PRO A 302 -12.17 -17.06 -30.94
C PRO A 302 -12.36 -15.57 -30.70
N GLU A 303 -13.31 -15.18 -29.86
CA GLU A 303 -13.61 -13.80 -29.50
C GLU A 303 -12.57 -13.26 -28.56
N THR A 304 -12.16 -14.02 -27.53
CA THR A 304 -11.07 -13.70 -26.61
C THR A 304 -9.74 -13.59 -27.36
N LEU A 305 -9.45 -14.51 -28.29
CA LEU A 305 -8.25 -14.46 -29.14
C LEU A 305 -8.24 -13.23 -30.05
N ARG A 306 -9.40 -12.80 -30.59
CA ARG A 306 -9.50 -11.56 -31.38
C ARG A 306 -9.23 -10.32 -30.53
N GLN A 307 -9.79 -10.24 -29.33
CA GLN A 307 -9.58 -9.12 -28.42
C GLN A 307 -8.12 -9.02 -27.94
N LEU A 308 -7.49 -10.16 -27.60
CA LEU A 308 -6.07 -10.23 -27.27
C LEU A 308 -5.20 -9.91 -28.49
N GLY A 309 -5.54 -10.40 -29.68
CA GLY A 309 -4.84 -10.13 -30.94
C GLY A 309 -4.87 -8.65 -31.32
N VAL A 310 -5.97 -7.95 -31.06
CA VAL A 310 -6.08 -6.50 -31.27
C VAL A 310 -5.18 -5.73 -30.27
N ARG A 311 -5.04 -6.23 -29.03
CA ARG A 311 -4.18 -5.59 -28.00
C ARG A 311 -2.67 -5.90 -28.17
N LEU A 312 -2.31 -7.08 -28.67
CA LEU A 312 -0.93 -7.56 -28.78
C LEU A 312 -0.32 -7.41 -30.19
N GLY A 313 -1.14 -6.96 -31.18
CA GLY A 313 -0.74 -6.90 -32.57
C GLY A 313 -0.92 -8.25 -33.30
N SER A 314 -1.22 -8.19 -34.58
CA SER A 314 -1.63 -9.32 -35.42
C SER A 314 -0.61 -10.49 -35.53
N GLY A 315 0.64 -10.29 -35.13
CA GLY A 315 1.70 -11.29 -35.24
C GLY A 315 1.60 -12.44 -34.24
N VAL A 316 1.09 -12.19 -33.02
CA VAL A 316 1.02 -13.20 -31.95
C VAL A 316 -0.21 -14.09 -32.13
N ALA A 317 -1.35 -13.54 -32.61
CA ALA A 317 -2.55 -14.31 -32.89
C ALA A 317 -2.37 -15.30 -34.06
N ALA A 318 -1.59 -14.90 -35.09
CA ALA A 318 -1.23 -15.77 -36.19
C ALA A 318 -0.31 -16.94 -35.75
N GLY A 319 0.62 -16.69 -34.82
CA GLY A 319 1.52 -17.71 -34.26
C GLY A 319 0.80 -18.77 -33.43
N ALA A 320 -0.15 -18.35 -32.58
CA ALA A 320 -0.94 -19.28 -31.75
C ALA A 320 -1.92 -20.12 -32.57
N ALA A 321 -2.54 -19.54 -33.60
CA ALA A 321 -3.42 -20.27 -34.50
C ALA A 321 -2.67 -21.23 -35.44
N ALA A 322 -1.45 -20.84 -35.88
CA ALA A 322 -0.61 -21.68 -36.73
C ALA A 322 0.02 -22.84 -35.93
N GLY A 323 0.43 -22.61 -34.66
CA GLY A 323 0.96 -23.67 -33.80
C GLY A 323 -0.05 -24.78 -33.51
N ALA A 324 -1.32 -24.44 -33.27
CA ALA A 324 -2.39 -25.41 -33.07
C ALA A 324 -2.77 -26.17 -34.37
N GLY A 325 -2.50 -25.57 -35.53
CA GLY A 325 -2.80 -26.18 -36.84
C GLY A 325 -1.69 -27.10 -37.35
N VAL A 326 -0.44 -26.85 -37.03
CA VAL A 326 0.69 -27.65 -37.55
C VAL A 326 0.79 -29.02 -36.88
N ASP A 327 0.42 -29.13 -35.59
CA ASP A 327 0.44 -30.43 -34.88
C ASP A 327 -0.67 -31.38 -35.32
N LEU A 328 -1.69 -30.90 -36.06
CA LEU A 328 -2.76 -31.71 -36.67
C LEU A 328 -2.41 -32.29 -38.07
N LEU A 329 -1.33 -31.77 -38.68
CA LEU A 329 -0.89 -32.14 -40.04
C LEU A 329 0.31 -33.06 -40.11
N VAL A 330 0.98 -33.34 -38.99
CA VAL A 330 2.22 -34.15 -38.90
C VAL A 330 2.01 -35.45 -38.09
N GLY A 331 0.78 -35.92 -37.97
CA GLY A 331 0.42 -37.21 -37.38
C GLY A 331 0.25 -38.31 -38.41
#